data_1672a7b4ebc9d9f2fd916584ddfb6480
#
_entry.id   1672a7b4ebc9d9f2fd916584ddfb6480
#
_cell.length_a   1.000
_cell.length_b   1.000
_cell.length_c   1.000
_cell.angle_alpha   90.00
_cell.angle_beta   90.00
_cell.angle_gamma   90.00
#
_symmetry.space_group_name_H-M   'P 1'
#
loop_
_entity.id
_entity.type
_entity.pdbx_description
1 polymer ?
#
loop_
_entity_poly.entity_id
_entity_poly.type
_entity_poly.pdbx_seq_one_letter_code
_entity_poly.pdbx_strand_id
1 'polypeptide(L)'
;GTVSTSKFLRNQSQMRFHFNKNWIGSSLRIEDNQEKEKVTNQFSALSQRFSEYGFFTGRGDSTKVFVELGYLKRTNDSLQNGIIQRVNASQTFILKSKLIQTKKSDLSVYVNYRTLNFITGTKEKESSLNSRILYNDRFFNQLIQNTTVYETNSGSIPQQEFTYLEVAAGQGVYTWNDYNGNGIQELEEFEVAPFIDQAKYIRVFLPNRIYIKTHQNKFTQSITLNPNQWQNENGIKKTLSYFYNQTSFSIDRKTKSDSNNFELN
;
A
#
# COMPACT_ATOMS: atom_id res chain seq x y z
N GLY A 1 24.38 -7.31 29.38
CA GLY A 1 23.68 -7.46 28.10
C GLY A 1 23.10 -8.85 28.00
N THR A 2 21.84 -8.97 27.58
CA THR A 2 21.19 -10.25 27.30
C THR A 2 21.89 -10.92 26.13
N VAL A 3 22.42 -12.11 26.34
CA VAL A 3 23.04 -12.90 25.26
C VAL A 3 21.96 -13.81 24.69
N SER A 4 21.63 -13.64 23.41
CA SER A 4 20.66 -14.45 22.69
C SER A 4 21.34 -15.42 21.72
N THR A 5 20.65 -16.49 21.37
CA THR A 5 20.97 -17.38 20.25
C THR A 5 19.93 -17.22 19.18
N SER A 6 20.36 -16.98 17.93
CA SER A 6 19.45 -16.88 16.79
C SER A 6 19.64 -18.03 15.81
N LYS A 7 18.52 -18.54 15.29
CA LYS A 7 18.46 -19.48 14.17
C LYS A 7 17.66 -18.82 13.06
N PHE A 8 18.26 -18.68 11.90
CA PHE A 8 17.62 -18.10 10.72
C PHE A 8 17.69 -19.07 9.55
N LEU A 9 16.54 -19.35 8.96
CA LEU A 9 16.39 -20.12 7.74
C LEU A 9 15.52 -19.33 6.76
N ARG A 10 16.00 -19.13 5.54
CA ARG A 10 15.21 -18.60 4.43
C ARG A 10 15.37 -19.48 3.22
N ASN A 11 14.28 -19.91 2.64
CA ASN A 11 14.23 -20.61 1.38
C ASN A 11 13.27 -19.88 0.44
N GLN A 12 13.67 -19.68 -0.81
CA GLN A 12 12.82 -19.17 -1.88
C GLN A 12 13.10 -19.96 -3.12
N SER A 13 12.10 -20.68 -3.61
CA SER A 13 12.17 -21.50 -4.82
C SER A 13 11.03 -21.15 -5.75
N GLN A 14 11.28 -21.15 -7.02
CA GLN A 14 10.27 -20.96 -8.05
C GLN A 14 10.55 -21.89 -9.22
N MET A 15 9.52 -22.57 -9.70
CA MET A 15 9.57 -23.41 -10.89
C MET A 15 8.56 -22.88 -11.90
N ARG A 16 8.95 -22.86 -13.17
CA ARG A 16 8.07 -22.46 -14.28
C ARG A 16 8.31 -23.40 -15.44
N PHE A 17 7.24 -23.93 -15.96
CA PHE A 17 7.24 -24.78 -17.15
C PHE A 17 6.48 -24.09 -18.28
N HIS A 18 7.12 -23.97 -19.44
CA HIS A 18 6.57 -23.35 -20.64
C HIS A 18 6.17 -24.42 -21.66
N PHE A 19 4.98 -24.27 -22.25
CA PHE A 19 4.50 -25.11 -23.33
C PHE A 19 3.73 -24.24 -24.33
N ASN A 20 4.24 -24.15 -25.54
CA ASN A 20 3.77 -23.24 -26.58
C ASN A 20 3.74 -21.77 -26.04
N LYS A 21 2.55 -21.14 -26.06
CA LYS A 21 2.32 -19.80 -25.53
C LYS A 21 1.81 -19.79 -24.10
N ASN A 22 1.79 -20.94 -23.44
CA ASN A 22 1.29 -21.03 -22.08
C ASN A 22 2.44 -21.36 -21.12
N TRP A 23 2.23 -21.06 -19.84
CA TRP A 23 3.10 -21.51 -18.76
C TRP A 23 2.30 -21.82 -17.51
N ILE A 24 2.83 -22.71 -16.73
CA ILE A 24 2.39 -22.99 -15.37
C ILE A 24 3.61 -22.93 -14.45
N GLY A 25 3.38 -22.67 -13.21
CA GLY A 25 4.47 -22.69 -12.25
C GLY A 25 4.00 -22.66 -10.81
N SER A 26 4.97 -22.90 -9.95
CA SER A 26 4.79 -22.87 -8.50
C SER A 26 5.92 -22.09 -7.84
N SER A 27 5.65 -21.60 -6.68
CA SER A 27 6.64 -20.94 -5.81
C SER A 27 6.48 -21.40 -4.39
N LEU A 28 7.62 -21.53 -3.71
CA LEU A 28 7.70 -21.84 -2.30
C LEU A 28 8.59 -20.79 -1.62
N ARG A 29 8.11 -20.21 -0.53
CA ARG A 29 8.89 -19.29 0.28
C ARG A 29 8.68 -19.62 1.74
N ILE A 30 9.77 -19.91 2.43
CA ILE A 30 9.77 -20.23 3.85
C ILE A 30 10.79 -19.32 4.53
N GLU A 31 10.40 -18.78 5.66
CA GLU A 31 11.30 -18.06 6.54
C GLU A 31 11.01 -18.48 7.98
N ASP A 32 12.07 -18.85 8.68
CA ASP A 32 12.02 -19.24 10.09
C ASP A 32 13.12 -18.45 10.82
N ASN A 33 12.70 -17.48 11.61
CA ASN A 33 13.56 -16.67 12.44
C ASN A 33 13.22 -16.91 13.90
N GLN A 34 14.11 -17.61 14.59
CA GLN A 34 13.93 -17.96 15.99
C GLN A 34 15.08 -17.36 16.79
N GLU A 35 14.74 -16.56 17.76
CA GLU A 35 15.69 -16.01 18.73
C GLU A 35 15.31 -16.48 20.14
N LYS A 36 16.30 -17.01 20.87
CA LYS A 36 16.13 -17.45 22.25
C LYS A 36 17.11 -16.74 23.16
N GLU A 37 16.63 -16.33 24.29
CA GLU A 37 17.48 -15.83 25.37
C GLU A 37 18.27 -17.00 25.98
N LYS A 38 19.58 -16.87 26.14
CA LYS A 38 20.44 -17.95 26.62
C LYS A 38 20.19 -18.35 28.08
N VAL A 39 19.79 -17.38 28.90
CA VAL A 39 19.62 -17.63 30.36
C VAL A 39 18.30 -18.35 30.62
N THR A 40 17.21 -17.85 30.05
CA THR A 40 15.87 -18.40 30.31
C THR A 40 15.46 -19.49 29.32
N ASN A 41 16.21 -19.64 28.20
CA ASN A 41 15.88 -20.48 27.05
C ASN A 41 14.49 -20.22 26.46
N GLN A 42 13.93 -19.02 26.70
CA GLN A 42 12.65 -18.58 26.17
C GLN A 42 12.80 -17.92 24.83
N PHE A 43 11.78 -18.05 23.99
CA PHE A 43 11.76 -17.35 22.71
C PHE A 43 11.59 -15.83 22.90
N SER A 44 12.37 -15.07 22.18
CA SER A 44 12.19 -13.62 22.04
C SER A 44 10.89 -13.31 21.29
N ALA A 45 10.24 -12.19 21.62
CA ALA A 45 9.07 -11.67 20.93
C ALA A 45 9.29 -11.43 19.41
N LEU A 46 10.55 -11.35 18.98
CA LEU A 46 10.93 -11.21 17.58
C LEU A 46 10.90 -12.53 16.79
N SER A 47 10.73 -13.66 17.51
CA SER A 47 10.67 -14.97 16.86
C SER A 47 9.40 -15.12 16.03
N GLN A 48 9.58 -15.41 14.74
CA GLN A 48 8.49 -15.55 13.77
C GLN A 48 8.84 -16.57 12.70
N ARG A 49 7.82 -17.17 12.12
CA ARG A 49 7.96 -18.08 10.99
C ARG A 49 6.82 -17.83 10.00
N PHE A 50 7.10 -17.95 8.72
CA PHE A 50 6.05 -18.03 7.71
C PHE A 50 6.36 -19.06 6.65
N SER A 51 5.32 -19.59 6.03
CA SER A 51 5.39 -20.37 4.80
C SER A 51 4.36 -19.86 3.81
N GLU A 52 4.80 -19.73 2.54
CA GLU A 52 4.01 -19.24 1.44
C GLU A 52 4.15 -20.18 0.25
N TYR A 53 3.04 -20.64 -0.26
CA TYR A 53 2.92 -21.51 -1.42
C TYR A 53 2.21 -20.74 -2.51
N GLY A 54 2.79 -20.71 -3.69
CA GLY A 54 2.25 -20.05 -4.86
C GLY A 54 2.02 -21.02 -6.01
N PHE A 55 0.93 -20.77 -6.73
CA PHE A 55 0.66 -21.39 -8.01
C PHE A 55 0.28 -20.31 -9.01
N PHE A 56 0.79 -20.38 -10.24
CA PHE A 56 0.47 -19.43 -11.27
C PHE A 56 0.38 -20.11 -12.64
N THR A 57 -0.46 -19.55 -13.48
CA THR A 57 -0.62 -19.96 -14.88
C THR A 57 -0.79 -18.74 -15.75
N GLY A 58 -0.32 -18.82 -16.97
CA GLY A 58 -0.42 -17.69 -17.88
C GLY A 58 -0.38 -18.11 -19.34
N ARG A 59 -0.74 -17.15 -20.18
CA ARG A 59 -0.74 -17.28 -21.63
C ARG A 59 -0.28 -16.00 -22.29
N GLY A 60 0.47 -16.14 -23.36
CA GLY A 60 0.95 -15.05 -24.19
C GLY A 60 2.47 -14.94 -24.17
N ASP A 61 2.97 -13.73 -24.36
CA ASP A 61 4.38 -13.41 -24.30
C ASP A 61 4.54 -12.27 -23.28
N SER A 62 5.28 -12.52 -22.20
CA SER A 62 5.47 -11.55 -21.11
C SER A 62 6.12 -10.22 -21.56
N THR A 63 6.79 -10.23 -22.73
CA THR A 63 7.36 -9.03 -23.34
C THR A 63 6.38 -8.29 -24.25
N LYS A 64 5.24 -8.92 -24.59
CA LYS A 64 4.21 -8.38 -25.48
C LYS A 64 2.85 -8.39 -24.77
N VAL A 65 1.93 -9.20 -25.30
CA VAL A 65 0.58 -9.36 -24.74
C VAL A 65 0.53 -10.67 -23.95
N PHE A 66 0.09 -10.59 -22.72
CA PHE A 66 -0.04 -11.75 -21.85
C PHE A 66 -1.11 -11.57 -20.77
N VAL A 67 -1.55 -12.68 -20.20
CA VAL A 67 -2.33 -12.75 -18.98
C VAL A 67 -1.73 -13.82 -18.09
N GLU A 68 -1.50 -13.50 -16.82
CA GLU A 68 -1.04 -14.42 -15.77
C GLU A 68 -1.98 -14.35 -14.59
N LEU A 69 -2.49 -15.48 -14.15
CA LEU A 69 -3.27 -15.65 -12.93
C LEU A 69 -2.40 -16.34 -11.90
N GLY A 70 -2.42 -15.84 -10.67
CA GLY A 70 -1.69 -16.39 -9.55
C GLY A 70 -2.57 -16.58 -8.33
N TYR A 71 -2.23 -17.59 -7.54
CA TYR A 71 -2.80 -17.86 -6.23
C TYR A 71 -1.67 -18.07 -5.24
N LEU A 72 -1.72 -17.38 -4.10
CA LEU A 72 -0.78 -17.55 -3.00
C LEU A 72 -1.54 -17.91 -1.73
N LYS A 73 -1.03 -18.89 -1.00
CA LYS A 73 -1.47 -19.22 0.36
C LYS A 73 -0.29 -19.02 1.30
N ARG A 74 -0.47 -18.13 2.27
CA ARG A 74 0.56 -17.83 3.27
C ARG A 74 0.02 -18.06 4.67
N THR A 75 0.86 -18.65 5.51
CA THR A 75 0.61 -18.86 6.94
C THR A 75 1.71 -18.17 7.73
N ASN A 76 1.34 -17.44 8.77
CA ASN A 76 2.29 -16.78 9.66
C ASN A 76 2.14 -17.32 11.06
N ASP A 77 3.28 -17.64 11.67
CA ASP A 77 3.40 -18.12 13.02
C ASP A 77 4.21 -17.08 13.83
N SER A 78 3.79 -16.75 15.02
CA SER A 78 4.50 -15.86 15.94
C SER A 78 4.44 -16.38 17.37
N LEU A 79 5.23 -15.77 18.24
CA LEU A 79 5.24 -16.13 19.65
C LEU A 79 3.90 -15.77 20.30
N GLN A 80 3.26 -16.76 20.91
CA GLN A 80 2.06 -16.63 21.71
C GLN A 80 2.19 -17.55 22.93
N ASN A 81 2.06 -17.01 24.13
CA ASN A 81 2.15 -17.77 25.37
C ASN A 81 3.44 -18.64 25.50
N GLY A 82 4.58 -18.09 25.03
CA GLY A 82 5.89 -18.76 25.11
C GLY A 82 6.17 -19.78 23.99
N ILE A 83 5.23 -20.04 23.09
CA ILE A 83 5.41 -20.97 21.96
C ILE A 83 5.14 -20.29 20.61
N ILE A 84 5.84 -20.75 19.58
CA ILE A 84 5.61 -20.28 18.21
C ILE A 84 4.43 -21.04 17.63
N GLN A 85 3.31 -20.37 17.44
CA GLN A 85 2.07 -20.94 16.90
C GLN A 85 1.45 -20.07 15.84
N ARG A 86 0.56 -20.66 15.04
CA ARG A 86 -0.11 -19.98 13.94
C ARG A 86 -1.02 -18.87 14.43
N VAL A 87 -0.80 -17.65 13.93
CA VAL A 87 -1.59 -16.47 14.29
C VAL A 87 -2.54 -16.05 13.18
N ASN A 88 -2.15 -16.23 11.93
CA ASN A 88 -3.01 -15.92 10.81
C ASN A 88 -2.66 -16.72 9.55
N ALA A 89 -3.58 -16.72 8.61
CA ALA A 89 -3.40 -17.29 7.29
C ALA A 89 -4.03 -16.36 6.24
N SER A 90 -3.37 -16.20 5.09
CA SER A 90 -3.90 -15.39 4.00
C SER A 90 -3.96 -16.18 2.70
N GLN A 91 -4.92 -15.80 1.87
CA GLN A 91 -5.07 -16.24 0.50
C GLN A 91 -5.04 -14.99 -0.39
N THR A 92 -4.29 -15.06 -1.48
CA THR A 92 -4.11 -13.94 -2.38
C THR A 92 -4.32 -14.39 -3.81
N PHE A 93 -5.21 -13.72 -4.54
CA PHE A 93 -5.41 -13.88 -5.96
C PHE A 93 -4.73 -12.73 -6.69
N ILE A 94 -3.98 -13.06 -7.73
CA ILE A 94 -3.17 -12.10 -8.48
C ILE A 94 -3.54 -12.21 -9.95
N LEU A 95 -3.83 -11.08 -10.58
CA LEU A 95 -3.91 -10.93 -12.03
C LEU A 95 -2.79 -10.00 -12.46
N LYS A 96 -1.95 -10.45 -13.38
CA LYS A 96 -0.99 -9.61 -14.11
C LYS A 96 -1.28 -9.73 -15.58
N SER A 97 -1.46 -8.64 -16.25
CA SER A 97 -1.74 -8.70 -17.68
C SER A 97 -1.21 -7.47 -18.41
N LYS A 98 -0.91 -7.70 -19.67
CA LYS A 98 -0.69 -6.69 -20.68
C LYS A 98 -1.63 -7.03 -21.83
N LEU A 99 -2.77 -6.36 -21.87
CA LEU A 99 -3.89 -6.74 -22.75
C LEU A 99 -3.74 -6.15 -24.15
N ILE A 100 -3.13 -4.96 -24.25
CA ILE A 100 -2.87 -4.28 -25.50
C ILE A 100 -1.41 -3.87 -25.50
N GLN A 101 -0.71 -4.15 -26.59
CA GLN A 101 0.61 -3.61 -26.86
C GLN A 101 0.80 -3.42 -28.35
N THR A 102 0.58 -2.21 -28.80
CA THR A 102 0.78 -1.78 -30.18
C THR A 102 1.70 -0.57 -30.20
N LYS A 103 2.08 -0.08 -31.39
CA LYS A 103 2.81 1.17 -31.52
C LYS A 103 1.99 2.38 -31.09
N LYS A 104 0.66 2.26 -31.10
CA LYS A 104 -0.28 3.35 -30.79
C LYS A 104 -0.82 3.27 -29.36
N SER A 105 -1.12 2.08 -28.87
CA SER A 105 -1.82 1.90 -27.61
C SER A 105 -1.18 0.79 -26.80
N ASP A 106 -1.15 0.94 -25.49
CA ASP A 106 -0.82 -0.12 -24.53
C ASP A 106 -1.78 -0.07 -23.33
N LEU A 107 -2.18 -1.26 -22.85
CA LEU A 107 -3.05 -1.44 -21.71
C LEU A 107 -2.49 -2.54 -20.82
N SER A 108 -2.17 -2.17 -19.58
CA SER A 108 -1.73 -3.10 -18.55
C SER A 108 -2.67 -3.07 -17.35
N VAL A 109 -2.99 -4.24 -16.82
CA VAL A 109 -3.84 -4.40 -15.64
C VAL A 109 -3.15 -5.31 -14.64
N TYR A 110 -3.05 -4.81 -13.42
CA TYR A 110 -2.59 -5.54 -12.26
C TYR A 110 -3.65 -5.53 -11.18
N VAL A 111 -3.96 -6.70 -10.62
CA VAL A 111 -4.89 -6.83 -9.50
C VAL A 111 -4.31 -7.80 -8.49
N ASN A 112 -4.38 -7.44 -7.23
CA ASN A 112 -4.00 -8.27 -6.10
C ASN A 112 -5.11 -8.19 -5.05
N TYR A 113 -5.88 -9.26 -4.92
CA TYR A 113 -6.94 -9.38 -3.92
C TYR A 113 -6.51 -10.37 -2.85
N ARG A 114 -6.41 -9.91 -1.61
CA ARG A 114 -5.96 -10.71 -0.47
C ARG A 114 -7.05 -10.79 0.59
N THR A 115 -7.24 -11.98 1.12
CA THR A 115 -8.03 -12.22 2.33
C THR A 115 -7.11 -12.72 3.45
N LEU A 116 -7.27 -12.19 4.64
CA LEU A 116 -6.50 -12.51 5.85
C LEU A 116 -7.46 -13.01 6.92
N ASN A 117 -7.25 -14.24 7.38
CA ASN A 117 -7.98 -14.84 8.49
C ASN A 117 -7.08 -14.87 9.72
N PHE A 118 -7.58 -14.37 10.84
CA PHE A 118 -6.93 -14.48 12.15
C PHE A 118 -7.36 -15.77 12.82
N ILE A 119 -6.42 -16.49 13.44
CA ILE A 119 -6.67 -17.75 14.11
C ILE A 119 -6.71 -17.53 15.63
N THR A 120 -5.98 -16.51 16.09
CA THR A 120 -5.93 -16.11 17.49
C THR A 120 -6.59 -14.76 17.69
N GLY A 121 -7.40 -14.62 18.75
CA GLY A 121 -8.12 -13.39 19.09
C GLY A 121 -9.51 -13.29 18.43
N THR A 122 -10.17 -12.15 18.65
CA THR A 122 -11.52 -11.84 18.18
C THR A 122 -11.55 -11.06 16.88
N LYS A 123 -10.40 -10.92 16.21
CA LYS A 123 -10.33 -10.15 14.96
C LYS A 123 -11.04 -10.87 13.83
N GLU A 124 -11.93 -10.14 13.16
CA GLU A 124 -12.63 -10.62 11.99
C GLU A 124 -11.71 -10.77 10.77
N LYS A 125 -12.18 -11.54 9.81
CA LYS A 125 -11.53 -11.70 8.50
C LYS A 125 -11.39 -10.34 7.81
N GLU A 126 -10.23 -10.09 7.23
CA GLU A 126 -9.93 -8.86 6.51
C GLU A 126 -9.75 -9.14 5.03
N SER A 127 -10.26 -8.25 4.19
CA SER A 127 -9.98 -8.24 2.75
C SER A 127 -9.29 -6.96 2.32
N SER A 128 -8.41 -7.07 1.33
CA SER A 128 -7.70 -5.93 0.76
C SER A 128 -7.55 -6.11 -0.75
N LEU A 129 -7.70 -5.00 -1.47
CA LEU A 129 -7.53 -4.95 -2.92
C LEU A 129 -6.47 -3.91 -3.26
N ASN A 130 -5.48 -4.33 -4.04
CA ASN A 130 -4.53 -3.44 -4.68
C ASN A 130 -4.61 -3.66 -6.19
N SER A 131 -4.94 -2.62 -6.92
CA SER A 131 -5.04 -2.70 -8.38
C SER A 131 -4.40 -1.50 -9.04
N ARG A 132 -3.94 -1.71 -10.27
CA ARG A 132 -3.44 -0.66 -11.13
C ARG A 132 -3.82 -0.96 -12.57
N ILE A 133 -4.45 0.02 -13.20
CA ILE A 133 -4.74 0.04 -14.63
C ILE A 133 -3.91 1.16 -15.22
N LEU A 134 -3.09 0.83 -16.21
CA LEU A 134 -2.31 1.80 -16.98
C LEU A 134 -2.73 1.69 -18.43
N TYR A 135 -3.25 2.78 -18.98
CA TYR A 135 -3.63 2.89 -20.37
C TYR A 135 -2.92 4.07 -21.01
N ASN A 136 -2.15 3.79 -22.07
CA ASN A 136 -1.53 4.81 -22.90
C ASN A 136 -2.09 4.71 -24.30
N ASP A 137 -2.35 5.87 -24.92
CA ASP A 137 -2.75 5.96 -26.30
C ASP A 137 -2.07 7.12 -27.02
N ARG A 138 -1.81 6.95 -28.31
CA ARG A 138 -1.11 7.91 -29.18
C ARG A 138 -1.91 8.09 -30.44
N PHE A 139 -2.52 9.27 -30.57
CA PHE A 139 -3.34 9.64 -31.70
C PHE A 139 -2.55 10.49 -32.71
N PHE A 140 -2.96 10.42 -33.97
CA PHE A 140 -2.46 11.29 -35.06
C PHE A 140 -0.92 11.29 -35.15
N ASN A 141 -0.28 10.10 -35.24
CA ASN A 141 1.17 9.96 -35.27
C ASN A 141 1.87 10.60 -34.07
N GLN A 142 1.33 10.42 -32.86
CA GLN A 142 1.86 10.95 -31.58
C GLN A 142 1.66 12.45 -31.38
N LEU A 143 0.82 13.10 -32.19
CA LEU A 143 0.42 14.49 -31.98
C LEU A 143 -0.24 14.66 -30.60
N ILE A 144 -1.12 13.73 -30.26
CA ILE A 144 -1.77 13.65 -28.95
C ILE A 144 -1.37 12.34 -28.30
N GLN A 145 -0.82 12.44 -27.09
CA GLN A 145 -0.51 11.29 -26.25
C GLN A 145 -1.35 11.40 -24.99
N ASN A 146 -2.06 10.33 -24.67
CA ASN A 146 -2.86 10.23 -23.46
C ASN A 146 -2.32 9.11 -22.58
N THR A 147 -2.09 9.40 -21.30
CA THR A 147 -1.75 8.42 -20.27
C THR A 147 -2.79 8.48 -19.17
N THR A 148 -3.46 7.38 -18.92
CA THR A 148 -4.44 7.23 -17.86
C THR A 148 -3.98 6.15 -16.88
N VAL A 149 -3.94 6.49 -15.60
CA VAL A 149 -3.60 5.59 -14.51
C VAL A 149 -4.72 5.60 -13.49
N TYR A 150 -5.23 4.41 -13.16
CA TYR A 150 -6.15 4.23 -12.06
C TYR A 150 -5.56 3.24 -11.07
N GLU A 151 -5.45 3.62 -9.82
CA GLU A 151 -4.88 2.82 -8.74
C GLU A 151 -5.85 2.74 -7.57
N THR A 152 -5.99 1.54 -7.04
CA THR A 152 -6.73 1.26 -5.82
C THR A 152 -5.79 0.56 -4.84
N ASN A 153 -5.68 1.08 -3.64
CA ASN A 153 -4.83 0.50 -2.61
C ASN A 153 -5.59 0.39 -1.28
N SER A 154 -5.60 -0.80 -0.73
CA SER A 154 -6.00 -1.03 0.66
C SER A 154 -4.74 -1.18 1.50
N GLY A 155 -4.67 -0.44 2.59
CA GLY A 155 -3.51 -0.45 3.46
C GLY A 155 -3.88 -0.09 4.89
N SER A 156 -2.88 0.03 5.74
CA SER A 156 -3.03 0.58 7.09
C SER A 156 -1.97 1.64 7.32
N ILE A 157 -2.39 2.71 7.95
CA ILE A 157 -1.49 3.78 8.38
C ILE A 157 -1.40 3.80 9.89
N PRO A 158 -0.21 4.04 10.46
CA PRO A 158 -0.12 4.27 11.89
C PRO A 158 -0.81 5.60 12.22
N GLN A 159 -1.77 5.55 13.13
CA GLN A 159 -2.29 6.74 13.80
C GLN A 159 -1.54 6.87 15.11
N GLN A 160 -0.86 7.98 15.28
CA GLN A 160 -0.20 8.32 16.53
C GLN A 160 -1.20 9.10 17.38
N GLU A 161 -1.59 8.52 18.50
CA GLU A 161 -2.39 9.20 19.48
C GLU A 161 -1.53 10.25 20.20
N PHE A 162 -2.16 11.32 20.61
CA PHE A 162 -1.52 12.35 21.40
C PHE A 162 -2.45 12.77 22.55
N THR A 163 -1.85 13.36 23.56
CA THR A 163 -2.56 14.02 24.67
C THR A 163 -1.91 15.36 24.93
N TYR A 164 -2.59 16.18 25.68
CA TYR A 164 -2.05 17.45 26.15
C TYR A 164 -1.57 17.30 27.60
N LEU A 165 -0.34 17.75 27.85
CA LEU A 165 0.26 17.77 29.18
C LEU A 165 0.35 19.20 29.64
N GLU A 166 -0.17 19.44 30.85
CA GLU A 166 -0.07 20.77 31.48
C GLU A 166 1.37 21.08 31.89
N VAL A 167 1.81 22.29 31.60
CA VAL A 167 3.12 22.85 31.94
C VAL A 167 2.96 24.22 32.56
N ALA A 168 4.03 24.80 33.09
CA ALA A 168 3.96 26.16 33.63
C ALA A 168 3.54 27.17 32.55
N ALA A 169 2.81 28.18 32.95
CA ALA A 169 2.35 29.25 32.07
C ALA A 169 3.53 29.85 31.28
N GLY A 170 3.37 29.99 29.98
CA GLY A 170 4.41 30.46 29.07
C GLY A 170 5.40 29.40 28.59
N GLN A 171 5.32 28.17 29.08
CA GLN A 171 6.16 27.04 28.60
C GLN A 171 5.41 26.14 27.62
N GLY A 172 4.11 26.35 27.46
CA GLY A 172 3.28 25.61 26.53
C GLY A 172 3.20 26.23 25.14
N VAL A 173 2.31 25.65 24.34
CA VAL A 173 1.92 26.13 23.01
C VAL A 173 0.40 26.27 22.93
N TYR A 174 -0.32 25.48 23.73
CA TYR A 174 -1.78 25.38 23.69
C TYR A 174 -2.41 25.90 24.96
N THR A 175 -3.65 26.35 24.83
CA THR A 175 -4.58 26.67 25.94
C THR A 175 -5.78 25.74 25.86
N TRP A 176 -6.42 25.47 26.96
CA TRP A 176 -7.66 24.70 27.03
C TRP A 176 -8.84 25.65 27.30
N ASN A 177 -9.89 25.49 26.48
CA ASN A 177 -11.15 26.25 26.63
C ASN A 177 -12.29 25.24 26.71
N ASP A 178 -12.92 25.17 27.87
CA ASP A 178 -14.11 24.34 28.11
C ASP A 178 -15.32 24.90 27.36
N TYR A 179 -15.53 24.50 26.13
CA TYR A 179 -16.60 25.01 25.27
C TYR A 179 -17.98 24.47 25.63
N ASN A 180 -18.05 23.27 26.17
CA ASN A 180 -19.30 22.60 26.51
C ASN A 180 -19.67 22.76 28.03
N GLY A 181 -18.78 23.32 28.86
CA GLY A 181 -18.99 23.57 30.26
C GLY A 181 -19.02 22.32 31.14
N ASN A 182 -18.43 21.19 30.68
CA ASN A 182 -18.45 19.94 31.42
C ASN A 182 -17.26 19.74 32.37
N GLY A 183 -16.25 20.62 32.32
CA GLY A 183 -15.05 20.56 33.14
C GLY A 183 -14.10 19.42 32.80
N ILE A 184 -14.31 18.73 31.68
CA ILE A 184 -13.50 17.61 31.20
C ILE A 184 -12.64 18.07 30.03
N GLN A 185 -11.35 17.82 30.08
CA GLN A 185 -10.43 18.18 29.00
C GLN A 185 -10.60 17.25 27.79
N GLU A 186 -11.29 17.70 26.74
CA GLU A 186 -11.46 17.03 25.49
C GLU A 186 -10.46 17.53 24.45
N LEU A 187 -10.03 16.65 23.53
CA LEU A 187 -8.96 16.99 22.58
C LEU A 187 -9.31 18.17 21.66
N GLU A 188 -10.59 18.33 21.35
CA GLU A 188 -11.14 19.38 20.50
C GLU A 188 -11.19 20.74 21.16
N GLU A 189 -11.01 20.81 22.48
CA GLU A 189 -11.05 22.01 23.29
C GLU A 189 -9.68 22.68 23.49
N PHE A 190 -8.62 22.03 22.96
CA PHE A 190 -7.28 22.59 22.98
C PHE A 190 -6.97 23.33 21.69
N GLU A 191 -6.58 24.57 21.81
CA GLU A 191 -6.18 25.42 20.70
C GLU A 191 -4.85 26.11 20.95
N VAL A 192 -4.21 26.60 19.90
CA VAL A 192 -2.96 27.35 20.02
C VAL A 192 -3.24 28.62 20.83
N ALA A 193 -2.50 28.80 21.90
CA ALA A 193 -2.68 29.96 22.79
C ALA A 193 -2.40 31.24 22.01
N PRO A 194 -3.32 32.24 22.05
CA PRO A 194 -3.12 33.51 21.36
C PRO A 194 -2.00 34.36 22.01
N PHE A 195 -1.74 34.14 23.28
CA PHE A 195 -0.67 34.80 24.02
C PHE A 195 0.18 33.79 24.78
N ILE A 196 1.48 34.05 24.89
CA ILE A 196 2.44 33.12 25.47
C ILE A 196 2.19 32.85 26.98
N ASP A 197 1.68 33.81 27.70
CA ASP A 197 1.34 33.70 29.14
C ASP A 197 0.12 32.79 29.37
N GLN A 198 -0.72 32.58 28.36
CA GLN A 198 -1.86 31.67 28.39
C GLN A 198 -1.49 30.24 27.92
N ALA A 199 -0.32 30.06 27.37
CA ALA A 199 0.16 28.78 26.86
C ALA A 199 0.60 27.85 27.99
N LYS A 200 -0.32 26.97 28.43
CA LYS A 200 -0.14 26.07 29.58
C LYS A 200 -0.06 24.59 29.20
N TYR A 201 -0.23 24.25 27.93
CA TYR A 201 -0.25 22.87 27.49
C TYR A 201 0.71 22.62 26.33
N ILE A 202 1.35 21.46 26.36
CA ILE A 202 2.14 20.93 25.26
C ILE A 202 1.48 19.66 24.73
N ARG A 203 1.52 19.44 23.42
CA ARG A 203 1.05 18.21 22.82
C ARG A 203 2.13 17.15 22.89
N VAL A 204 1.82 16.03 23.53
CA VAL A 204 2.73 14.89 23.70
C VAL A 204 2.15 13.68 22.96
N PHE A 205 2.93 13.10 22.09
CA PHE A 205 2.54 11.89 21.37
C PHE A 205 2.69 10.66 22.27
N LEU A 206 1.64 9.84 22.30
CA LEU A 206 1.66 8.59 23.04
C LEU A 206 2.54 7.56 22.30
N PRO A 207 3.24 6.68 23.03
CA PRO A 207 4.10 5.67 22.42
C PRO A 207 3.31 4.60 21.66
N ASN A 208 2.01 4.50 21.92
CA ASN A 208 1.14 3.52 21.26
C ASN A 208 0.81 3.96 19.83
N ARG A 209 1.02 3.06 18.87
CA ARG A 209 0.61 3.25 17.49
C ARG A 209 -0.60 2.38 17.20
N ILE A 210 -1.74 3.00 16.99
CA ILE A 210 -2.93 2.31 16.46
C ILE A 210 -2.83 2.34 14.94
N TYR A 211 -3.07 1.20 14.30
CA TYR A 211 -3.08 1.14 12.84
C TYR A 211 -4.53 1.22 12.36
N ILE A 212 -4.82 2.29 11.61
CA ILE A 212 -6.11 2.48 10.96
C ILE A 212 -6.06 1.93 9.55
N LYS A 213 -7.04 1.12 9.20
CA LYS A 213 -7.23 0.66 7.82
C LYS A 213 -7.66 1.83 6.95
N THR A 214 -7.07 1.90 5.76
CA THR A 214 -7.38 2.94 4.79
C THR A 214 -7.61 2.32 3.43
N HIS A 215 -8.50 2.95 2.68
CA HIS A 215 -8.73 2.70 1.27
C HIS A 215 -8.39 3.95 0.48
N GLN A 216 -7.59 3.79 -0.58
CA GLN A 216 -7.16 4.89 -1.42
C GLN A 216 -7.49 4.58 -2.87
N ASN A 217 -8.15 5.52 -3.54
CA ASN A 217 -8.38 5.52 -4.97
C ASN A 217 -7.65 6.71 -5.58
N LYS A 218 -6.80 6.45 -6.56
CA LYS A 218 -6.06 7.47 -7.27
C LYS A 218 -6.31 7.36 -8.77
N PHE A 219 -6.78 8.43 -9.35
CA PHE A 219 -6.92 8.60 -10.79
C PHE A 219 -5.95 9.67 -11.26
N THR A 220 -5.18 9.38 -12.30
CA THR A 220 -4.29 10.36 -12.93
C THR A 220 -4.45 10.26 -14.43
N GLN A 221 -4.65 11.40 -15.08
CA GLN A 221 -4.68 11.51 -16.53
C GLN A 221 -3.72 12.61 -16.98
N SER A 222 -2.89 12.29 -17.95
CA SER A 222 -1.97 13.23 -18.57
C SER A 222 -2.18 13.23 -20.08
N ILE A 223 -2.40 14.41 -20.64
CA ILE A 223 -2.56 14.63 -22.06
C ILE A 223 -1.42 15.51 -22.54
N THR A 224 -0.67 15.02 -23.50
CA THR A 224 0.43 15.76 -24.12
C THR A 224 0.07 16.06 -25.58
N LEU A 225 0.14 17.32 -25.96
CA LEU A 225 0.05 17.79 -27.33
C LEU A 225 1.46 18.13 -27.82
N ASN A 226 1.94 17.39 -28.83
CA ASN A 226 3.27 17.58 -29.39
C ASN A 226 3.23 17.59 -30.94
N PRO A 227 3.03 18.74 -31.56
CA PRO A 227 2.94 18.86 -33.00
C PRO A 227 4.30 18.91 -33.73
N ASN A 228 5.37 18.46 -33.07
CA ASN A 228 6.74 18.47 -33.63
C ASN A 228 6.85 17.76 -35.00
N GLN A 229 5.97 16.81 -35.29
CA GLN A 229 5.88 16.15 -36.61
C GLN A 229 5.58 17.11 -37.78
N TRP A 230 5.08 18.33 -37.49
CA TRP A 230 4.78 19.36 -38.50
C TRP A 230 5.94 20.33 -38.74
N GLN A 231 7.11 20.10 -38.16
CA GLN A 231 8.25 21.00 -38.23
C GLN A 231 8.75 21.25 -39.68
N ASN A 232 8.57 20.23 -40.54
CA ASN A 232 8.94 20.32 -41.97
C ASN A 232 7.78 20.77 -42.91
N GLU A 233 6.62 21.06 -42.33
CA GLU A 233 5.46 21.56 -43.06
C GLU A 233 5.56 23.09 -43.27
N ASN A 234 4.68 23.67 -44.11
CA ASN A 234 4.62 25.09 -44.35
C ASN A 234 3.40 25.74 -43.71
N GLY A 235 3.44 27.07 -43.51
CA GLY A 235 2.32 27.86 -43.01
C GLY A 235 2.00 27.58 -41.54
N ILE A 236 0.70 27.57 -41.22
CA ILE A 236 0.21 27.45 -39.83
C ILE A 236 0.71 26.16 -39.13
N LYS A 237 0.84 25.06 -39.83
CA LYS A 237 1.34 23.82 -39.26
C LYS A 237 2.76 23.97 -38.74
N LYS A 238 3.64 24.64 -39.49
CA LYS A 238 5.02 24.91 -39.02
C LYS A 238 5.02 25.78 -37.78
N THR A 239 4.18 26.81 -37.72
CA THR A 239 4.07 27.65 -36.53
C THR A 239 3.56 26.84 -35.33
N LEU A 240 2.57 25.98 -35.52
CA LEU A 240 2.06 25.10 -34.46
C LEU A 240 3.09 24.08 -33.97
N SER A 241 4.04 23.68 -34.82
CA SER A 241 5.08 22.69 -34.41
C SER A 241 6.03 23.20 -33.31
N TYR A 242 6.07 24.49 -33.05
CA TYR A 242 6.84 25.07 -31.93
C TYR A 242 6.11 25.04 -30.59
N PHE A 243 4.81 24.70 -30.59
CA PHE A 243 4.04 24.60 -29.35
C PHE A 243 4.14 23.21 -28.79
N TYR A 244 4.32 23.12 -27.46
CA TYR A 244 4.24 21.90 -26.68
C TYR A 244 3.34 22.18 -25.49
N ASN A 245 2.39 21.30 -25.25
CA ASN A 245 1.54 21.37 -24.07
C ASN A 245 1.45 20.02 -23.40
N GLN A 246 1.57 20.01 -22.08
CA GLN A 246 1.29 18.85 -21.25
C GLN A 246 0.40 19.28 -20.10
N THR A 247 -0.77 18.68 -20.05
CA THR A 247 -1.76 18.91 -18.99
C THR A 247 -1.94 17.62 -18.22
N SER A 248 -1.86 17.69 -16.88
CA SER A 248 -2.08 16.56 -16.00
C SER A 248 -3.19 16.88 -15.00
N PHE A 249 -4.08 15.92 -14.83
CA PHE A 249 -5.15 15.95 -13.85
C PHE A 249 -5.01 14.76 -12.93
N SER A 250 -5.12 14.98 -11.61
CA SER A 250 -5.02 13.90 -10.62
C SER A 250 -6.04 14.09 -9.51
N ILE A 251 -6.75 13.00 -9.20
CA ILE A 251 -7.60 12.90 -8.01
C ILE A 251 -6.99 11.82 -7.15
N ASP A 252 -6.75 12.12 -5.88
CA ASP A 252 -6.30 11.17 -4.87
C ASP A 252 -7.25 11.27 -3.67
N ARG A 253 -8.01 10.19 -3.44
CA ARG A 253 -8.94 10.09 -2.34
C ARG A 253 -8.51 8.96 -1.42
N LYS A 254 -8.23 9.30 -0.18
CA LYS A 254 -7.90 8.34 0.88
C LYS A 254 -8.93 8.45 2.00
N THR A 255 -9.57 7.34 2.31
CA THR A 255 -10.60 7.25 3.34
C THR A 255 -10.21 6.22 4.39
N LYS A 256 -10.67 6.42 5.62
CA LYS A 256 -10.63 5.40 6.65
C LYS A 256 -11.62 4.30 6.24
N SER A 257 -11.21 3.06 6.35
CA SER A 257 -12.09 1.91 6.12
C SER A 257 -12.66 1.47 7.46
N ASP A 258 -13.95 1.64 7.65
CA ASP A 258 -14.65 1.22 8.86
C ASP A 258 -15.15 -0.23 8.76
N SER A 259 -15.13 -0.81 7.56
CA SER A 259 -15.49 -2.19 7.31
C SER A 259 -14.26 -3.07 7.11
N ASN A 260 -14.38 -4.35 7.49
CA ASN A 260 -13.37 -5.37 7.18
C ASN A 260 -13.47 -5.86 5.73
N ASN A 261 -14.46 -5.41 4.99
CA ASN A 261 -14.70 -5.72 3.59
C ASN A 261 -14.23 -4.58 2.70
N PHE A 262 -13.83 -4.94 1.50
CA PHE A 262 -13.50 -3.99 0.46
C PHE A 262 -14.80 -3.37 -0.10
N GLU A 263 -14.93 -2.06 -0.06
CA GLU A 263 -16.02 -1.29 -0.67
C GLU A 263 -15.46 -0.44 -1.80
N LEU A 264 -16.11 -0.51 -2.96
CA LEU A 264 -15.74 0.23 -4.18
C LEU A 264 -16.24 1.68 -4.21
N ASN A 265 -16.84 2.20 -3.13
CA ASN A 265 -17.47 3.54 -3.11
C ASN A 265 -16.45 4.68 -3.01
#